data_12826af77a5fb7f8ec6ae05d5b84f0e3
#
_entry.id   12826af77a5fb7f8ec6ae05d5b84f0e3
#
_cell.length_a   1.000
_cell.length_b   1.000
_cell.length_c   1.000
_cell.angle_alpha   90.00
_cell.angle_beta   90.00
_cell.angle_gamma   90.00
#
_symmetry.space_group_name_H-M   'P 1'
#
loop_
_entity.id
_entity.type
_entity.pdbx_description
1 polymer ?
#
loop_
_entity_poly.entity_id
_entity_poly.type
_entity_poly.pdbx_seq_one_letter_code
_entity_poly.pdbx_strand_id
1 'polypeptide(L)'
;NLLEAVIVCRIGSIKSKVPVSPAKALKLMIPQQEGHDNSGFAMVMKDLYGIFSDYKDKPLLSLACTQRGAEMVEEYMDSHNFIQLAEWIPVPDKQPGLDIQAMPYYIFRNYDYPEYYKDKSEEEKGELLLDTRLALRKILEESGNGFVYSFWPDVLTLKEIGDPADIATYFHLWNENGCLLAKNIVAQCRQNTNYDIVRY
;
A
#
# COMPACT_ATOMS: atom_id res chain seq x y z
N ASN A 1 18.74 19.23 31.76
CA ASN A 1 17.97 19.69 30.64
C ASN A 1 17.71 18.50 29.70
N LEU A 2 16.62 17.78 29.98
CA LEU A 2 16.07 16.87 28.96
C LEU A 2 15.55 17.76 27.83
N LEU A 3 16.20 17.73 26.69
CA LEU A 3 15.59 18.12 25.43
C LEU A 3 14.54 17.05 25.12
N GLU A 4 13.28 17.34 25.38
CA GLU A 4 12.18 16.57 24.81
C GLU A 4 12.25 16.75 23.31
N ALA A 5 12.70 15.74 22.60
CA ALA A 5 12.65 15.72 21.16
C ALA A 5 11.18 15.68 20.75
N VAL A 6 10.65 16.78 20.22
CA VAL A 6 9.33 16.82 19.62
C VAL A 6 9.41 16.02 18.31
N ILE A 7 8.97 14.78 18.38
CA ILE A 7 8.94 13.88 17.23
C ILE A 7 7.73 14.25 16.39
N VAL A 8 7.93 14.75 15.15
CA VAL A 8 6.88 15.23 14.25
C VAL A 8 6.72 14.27 13.07
N CYS A 9 5.48 13.89 12.74
CA CYS A 9 5.17 13.22 11.50
C CYS A 9 5.59 14.06 10.31
N ARG A 10 6.15 13.42 9.26
CA ARG A 10 6.57 14.09 8.03
C ARG A 10 5.81 13.52 6.86
N ILE A 11 5.18 14.41 6.12
CA ILE A 11 4.41 14.06 4.92
C ILE A 11 4.96 14.90 3.78
N GLY A 12 5.26 14.24 2.66
CA GLY A 12 5.63 14.87 1.41
C GLY A 12 4.75 14.39 0.27
N SER A 13 4.57 15.23 -0.73
CA SER A 13 3.80 14.86 -1.91
C SER A 13 4.44 15.37 -3.19
N ILE A 14 4.27 14.58 -4.26
CA ILE A 14 4.62 14.96 -5.63
C ILE A 14 3.37 14.84 -6.48
N LYS A 15 3.07 15.90 -7.23
CA LYS A 15 2.11 15.87 -8.33
C LYS A 15 2.84 16.22 -9.62
N SER A 16 2.78 15.34 -10.62
CA SER A 16 3.47 15.50 -11.89
C SER A 16 2.53 15.39 -13.07
N LYS A 17 2.83 16.13 -14.16
CA LYS A 17 2.11 15.98 -15.45
C LYS A 17 2.45 14.69 -16.17
N VAL A 18 3.65 14.16 -15.93
CA VAL A 18 4.15 12.90 -16.49
C VAL A 18 4.37 11.87 -15.39
N PRO A 19 4.25 10.56 -15.69
CA PRO A 19 4.56 9.52 -14.71
C PRO A 19 6.02 9.64 -14.23
N VAL A 20 6.22 9.50 -12.92
CA VAL A 20 7.53 9.55 -12.29
C VAL A 20 7.73 8.37 -11.34
N SER A 21 8.98 7.96 -11.14
CA SER A 21 9.34 6.94 -10.18
C SER A 21 9.10 7.41 -8.73
N PRO A 22 8.67 6.53 -7.82
CA PRO A 22 8.60 6.79 -6.39
C PRO A 22 9.93 7.23 -5.77
N ALA A 23 11.07 6.88 -6.38
CA ALA A 23 12.39 7.34 -5.96
C ALA A 23 12.49 8.88 -5.83
N LYS A 24 11.73 9.63 -6.63
CA LYS A 24 11.69 11.10 -6.50
C LYS A 24 11.09 11.56 -5.18
N ALA A 25 10.03 10.90 -4.71
CA ALA A 25 9.44 11.20 -3.41
C ALA A 25 10.39 10.81 -2.27
N LEU A 26 11.06 9.67 -2.39
CA LEU A 26 12.04 9.20 -1.41
C LEU A 26 13.20 10.17 -1.25
N LYS A 27 13.75 10.69 -2.35
CA LYS A 27 14.83 11.69 -2.34
C LYS A 27 14.46 12.98 -1.59
N LEU A 28 13.17 13.31 -1.55
CA LEU A 28 12.67 14.46 -0.77
C LEU A 28 12.41 14.10 0.69
N MET A 29 11.93 12.89 0.96
CA MET A 29 11.43 12.49 2.28
C MET A 29 12.53 11.91 3.18
N ILE A 30 13.39 11.04 2.65
CA ILE A 30 14.40 10.34 3.45
C ILE A 30 15.39 11.30 4.12
N PRO A 31 15.92 12.36 3.46
CA PRO A 31 16.77 13.33 4.14
C PRO A 31 16.10 14.11 5.29
N GLN A 32 14.77 14.06 5.38
CA GLN A 32 14.00 14.73 6.41
C GLN A 32 13.62 13.82 7.58
N GLN A 33 14.13 12.61 7.61
CA GLN A 33 13.75 11.61 8.62
C GLN A 33 14.42 11.81 10.01
N GLU A 34 15.10 12.93 10.24
CA GLU A 34 15.64 13.24 11.57
C GLU A 34 14.57 13.12 12.63
N GLY A 35 14.87 12.35 13.69
CA GLY A 35 13.97 12.11 14.80
C GLY A 35 12.82 11.14 14.50
N HIS A 36 12.91 10.33 13.43
CA HIS A 36 11.98 9.20 13.28
C HIS A 36 12.29 8.14 14.34
N ASP A 37 11.27 7.38 14.69
CA ASP A 37 11.30 6.41 15.78
C ASP A 37 11.17 4.96 15.26
N ASN A 38 11.54 4.72 13.99
CA ASN A 38 11.36 3.45 13.30
C ASN A 38 9.89 2.95 13.29
N SER A 39 8.93 3.86 13.52
CA SER A 39 7.50 3.49 13.53
C SER A 39 6.95 3.17 12.15
N GLY A 40 7.71 3.44 11.10
CA GLY A 40 7.42 2.97 9.77
C GLY A 40 7.34 4.04 8.69
N PHE A 41 6.97 3.56 7.51
CA PHE A 41 6.83 4.34 6.30
C PHE A 41 5.55 3.94 5.58
N ALA A 42 4.89 4.91 4.98
CA ALA A 42 3.76 4.68 4.10
C ALA A 42 3.92 5.49 2.82
N MET A 43 3.54 4.91 1.69
CA MET A 43 3.46 5.59 0.40
C MET A 43 2.15 5.26 -0.28
N VAL A 44 1.43 6.29 -0.71
CA VAL A 44 0.23 6.18 -1.53
C VAL A 44 0.56 6.75 -2.90
N MET A 45 0.31 5.97 -3.92
CA MET A 45 0.51 6.35 -5.32
C MET A 45 -0.81 6.27 -6.06
N LYS A 46 -1.08 7.27 -6.90
CA LYS A 46 -2.28 7.34 -7.74
C LYS A 46 -1.92 7.73 -9.17
N ASP A 47 -2.80 7.37 -10.10
CA ASP A 47 -2.55 7.47 -11.54
C ASP A 47 -1.31 6.66 -11.91
N LEU A 48 -1.43 5.35 -11.74
CA LEU A 48 -0.37 4.38 -11.89
C LEU A 48 -0.03 4.09 -13.34
N TYR A 49 1.23 3.76 -13.60
CA TYR A 49 1.78 3.38 -14.90
C TYR A 49 2.81 2.25 -14.72
N GLY A 50 3.40 1.84 -15.84
CA GLY A 50 4.32 0.71 -15.85
C GLY A 50 3.57 -0.60 -15.76
N ILE A 51 3.85 -1.42 -14.77
CA ILE A 51 3.21 -2.74 -14.59
C ILE A 51 1.69 -2.67 -14.39
N PHE A 52 1.15 -1.49 -14.08
CA PHE A 52 -0.30 -1.27 -13.90
C PHE A 52 -1.00 -0.71 -15.14
N SER A 53 -0.26 -0.42 -16.22
CA SER A 53 -0.84 0.26 -17.40
C SER A 53 -1.98 -0.53 -18.04
N ASP A 54 -1.92 -1.86 -18.01
CA ASP A 54 -2.95 -2.74 -18.58
C ASP A 54 -4.20 -2.86 -17.70
N TYR A 55 -4.12 -2.37 -16.46
CA TYR A 55 -5.21 -2.42 -15.47
C TYR A 55 -5.75 -1.04 -15.12
N LYS A 56 -5.66 -0.11 -16.06
CA LYS A 56 -6.17 1.25 -15.89
C LYS A 56 -7.65 1.21 -15.52
N ASP A 57 -8.04 2.04 -14.56
CA ASP A 57 -9.42 2.14 -14.03
C ASP A 57 -9.97 0.83 -13.40
N LYS A 58 -9.12 -0.16 -13.18
CA LYS A 58 -9.49 -1.41 -12.49
C LYS A 58 -9.14 -1.34 -11.01
N PRO A 59 -10.01 -1.84 -10.12
CA PRO A 59 -9.73 -1.89 -8.69
C PRO A 59 -8.42 -2.61 -8.38
N LEU A 60 -7.57 -1.95 -7.62
CA LEU A 60 -6.32 -2.50 -7.10
C LEU A 60 -6.43 -2.66 -5.58
N LEU A 61 -6.37 -3.89 -5.11
CA LEU A 61 -6.32 -4.22 -3.70
C LEU A 61 -4.87 -4.18 -3.22
N SER A 62 -4.58 -3.32 -2.25
CA SER A 62 -3.29 -3.25 -1.56
C SER A 62 -3.46 -3.74 -0.13
N LEU A 63 -2.65 -4.70 0.29
CA LEU A 63 -2.73 -5.32 1.59
C LEU A 63 -1.37 -5.90 2.03
N ALA A 64 -1.29 -6.32 3.28
CA ALA A 64 -0.27 -7.24 3.77
C ALA A 64 -0.98 -8.39 4.49
N CYS A 65 -0.67 -9.62 4.16
CA CYS A 65 -1.35 -10.77 4.74
C CYS A 65 -0.48 -12.02 4.82
N THR A 66 -0.98 -13.01 5.57
CA THR A 66 -0.48 -14.38 5.54
C THR A 66 -1.05 -15.12 4.31
N GLN A 67 -0.56 -16.33 4.05
CA GLN A 67 -1.15 -17.19 3.02
C GLN A 67 -2.64 -17.45 3.30
N ARG A 68 -3.00 -17.74 4.54
CA ARG A 68 -4.41 -17.94 4.93
C ARG A 68 -5.22 -16.65 4.72
N GLY A 69 -4.64 -15.49 4.97
CA GLY A 69 -5.28 -14.21 4.70
C GLY A 69 -5.59 -14.01 3.21
N ALA A 70 -4.68 -14.40 2.32
CA ALA A 70 -4.95 -14.37 0.88
C ALA A 70 -6.09 -15.29 0.46
N GLU A 71 -6.14 -16.53 0.99
CA GLU A 71 -7.25 -17.46 0.76
C GLU A 71 -8.59 -16.86 1.22
N MET A 72 -8.64 -16.23 2.41
CA MET A 72 -9.84 -15.56 2.91
C MET A 72 -10.29 -14.41 2.02
N VAL A 73 -9.34 -13.65 1.45
CA VAL A 73 -9.63 -12.60 0.46
C VAL A 73 -10.23 -13.20 -0.80
N GLU A 74 -9.64 -14.27 -1.33
CA GLU A 74 -10.16 -14.97 -2.52
C GLU A 74 -11.57 -15.50 -2.28
N GLU A 75 -11.81 -16.20 -1.17
CA GLU A 75 -13.13 -16.70 -0.77
C GLU A 75 -14.17 -15.57 -0.75
N TYR A 76 -13.82 -14.40 -0.18
CA TYR A 76 -14.70 -13.24 -0.13
C TYR A 76 -14.94 -12.64 -1.53
N MET A 77 -13.89 -12.41 -2.31
CA MET A 77 -13.99 -11.79 -3.63
C MET A 77 -14.79 -12.66 -4.60
N ASP A 78 -14.57 -13.97 -4.58
CA ASP A 78 -15.33 -14.93 -5.40
C ASP A 78 -16.82 -14.95 -5.01
N SER A 79 -17.12 -14.96 -3.70
CA SER A 79 -18.51 -14.94 -3.22
C SER A 79 -19.27 -13.67 -3.58
N HIS A 80 -18.55 -12.57 -3.85
CA HIS A 80 -19.09 -11.28 -4.28
C HIS A 80 -18.93 -11.02 -5.79
N ASN A 81 -18.52 -12.04 -6.55
CA ASN A 81 -18.38 -12.03 -8.01
C ASN A 81 -17.39 -10.99 -8.55
N PHE A 82 -16.38 -10.59 -7.79
CA PHE A 82 -15.25 -9.85 -8.34
C PHE A 82 -14.45 -10.73 -9.28
N ILE A 83 -14.01 -10.17 -10.40
CA ILE A 83 -13.25 -10.92 -11.40
C ILE A 83 -11.76 -10.68 -11.17
N GLN A 84 -11.01 -11.72 -10.91
CA GLN A 84 -9.56 -11.66 -10.82
C GLN A 84 -8.95 -11.33 -12.18
N LEU A 85 -8.08 -10.32 -12.24
CA LEU A 85 -7.41 -9.90 -13.47
C LEU A 85 -5.94 -10.28 -13.52
N ALA A 86 -5.31 -10.45 -12.35
CA ALA A 86 -3.88 -10.72 -12.24
C ALA A 86 -3.61 -11.71 -11.10
N GLU A 87 -2.44 -12.32 -11.13
CA GLU A 87 -1.95 -13.07 -9.97
C GLU A 87 -1.55 -12.12 -8.84
N TRP A 88 -1.44 -12.66 -7.62
CA TRP A 88 -0.89 -11.92 -6.51
C TRP A 88 0.55 -11.50 -6.77
N ILE A 89 0.86 -10.25 -6.49
CA ILE A 89 2.25 -9.82 -6.40
C ILE A 89 2.73 -10.08 -4.96
N PRO A 90 3.71 -10.96 -4.77
CA PRO A 90 4.23 -11.27 -3.45
C PRO A 90 5.06 -10.12 -2.88
N VAL A 91 5.18 -10.11 -1.55
CA VAL A 91 6.18 -9.26 -0.89
C VAL A 91 7.59 -9.68 -1.36
N PRO A 92 8.53 -8.74 -1.49
CA PRO A 92 9.91 -9.07 -1.78
C PRO A 92 10.54 -9.95 -0.68
N ASP A 93 11.53 -10.73 -1.04
CA ASP A 93 12.34 -11.44 -0.04
C ASP A 93 13.07 -10.45 0.86
N LYS A 94 13.00 -10.68 2.16
CA LYS A 94 13.69 -9.82 3.13
C LYS A 94 15.19 -9.95 2.98
N GLN A 95 15.84 -8.87 2.59
CA GLN A 95 17.30 -8.81 2.54
C GLN A 95 17.89 -8.77 3.95
N PRO A 96 19.03 -9.45 4.20
CA PRO A 96 19.71 -9.37 5.50
C PRO A 96 20.09 -7.93 5.86
N GLY A 97 19.88 -7.56 7.12
CA GLY A 97 20.29 -6.25 7.66
C GLY A 97 19.24 -5.13 7.53
N LEU A 98 18.10 -5.37 6.91
CA LEU A 98 17.03 -4.37 6.89
C LEU A 98 16.26 -4.35 8.21
N ASP A 99 16.07 -3.16 8.77
CA ASP A 99 15.24 -2.91 9.97
C ASP A 99 13.77 -2.73 9.58
N ILE A 100 13.11 -3.84 9.30
CA ILE A 100 11.71 -3.89 8.92
C ILE A 100 10.98 -5.05 9.59
N GLN A 101 9.68 -4.88 9.81
CA GLN A 101 8.76 -5.92 10.29
C GLN A 101 7.74 -6.24 9.20
N ALA A 102 8.19 -6.88 8.12
CA ALA A 102 7.35 -7.20 6.99
C ALA A 102 6.43 -8.41 7.27
N MET A 103 5.18 -8.32 6.83
CA MET A 103 4.29 -9.48 6.72
C MET A 103 4.77 -10.40 5.59
N PRO A 104 4.57 -11.72 5.72
CA PRO A 104 5.34 -12.68 4.91
C PRO A 104 4.86 -12.92 3.49
N TYR A 105 3.72 -12.39 3.01
CA TYR A 105 3.20 -12.88 1.75
C TYR A 105 2.84 -11.82 0.70
N TYR A 106 1.61 -11.34 0.58
CA TYR A 106 1.14 -10.67 -0.63
C TYR A 106 0.94 -9.18 -0.44
N ILE A 107 1.19 -8.38 -1.51
CA ILE A 107 1.11 -6.92 -1.43
C ILE A 107 -0.11 -6.39 -2.18
N PHE A 108 -0.36 -6.88 -3.41
CA PHE A 108 -1.47 -6.34 -4.21
C PHE A 108 -1.94 -7.29 -5.31
N ARG A 109 -3.19 -7.07 -5.75
CA ARG A 109 -3.82 -7.77 -6.86
C ARG A 109 -4.88 -6.90 -7.51
N ASN A 110 -4.98 -6.97 -8.85
CA ASN A 110 -6.02 -6.30 -9.59
C ASN A 110 -7.26 -7.17 -9.77
N TYR A 111 -8.41 -6.51 -9.68
CA TYR A 111 -9.73 -7.11 -9.91
C TYR A 111 -10.52 -6.30 -10.92
N ASP A 112 -11.53 -6.92 -11.55
CA ASP A 112 -12.61 -6.20 -12.21
C ASP A 112 -13.86 -6.21 -11.33
N TYR A 113 -14.75 -5.29 -11.60
CA TYR A 113 -16.05 -5.23 -10.95
C TYR A 113 -16.90 -6.46 -11.29
N PRO A 114 -17.81 -6.87 -10.38
CA PRO A 114 -18.86 -7.82 -10.71
C PRO A 114 -19.61 -7.36 -11.96
N GLU A 115 -20.04 -8.30 -12.81
CA GLU A 115 -20.66 -7.97 -14.11
C GLU A 115 -21.83 -7.00 -13.98
N TYR A 116 -22.67 -7.18 -12.95
CA TYR A 116 -23.85 -6.32 -12.70
C TYR A 116 -23.50 -4.92 -12.14
N TYR A 117 -22.20 -4.63 -11.91
CA TYR A 117 -21.70 -3.29 -11.51
C TYR A 117 -21.03 -2.54 -12.67
N LYS A 118 -20.76 -3.17 -13.80
CA LYS A 118 -20.02 -2.53 -14.91
C LYS A 118 -20.70 -1.27 -15.43
N ASP A 119 -22.03 -1.28 -15.51
CA ASP A 119 -22.83 -0.17 -15.99
C ASP A 119 -23.34 0.78 -14.89
N LYS A 120 -22.88 0.57 -13.65
CA LYS A 120 -23.22 1.42 -12.51
C LYS A 120 -22.45 2.74 -12.53
N SER A 121 -22.99 3.75 -11.85
CA SER A 121 -22.33 5.03 -11.67
C SER A 121 -21.00 4.88 -10.91
N GLU A 122 -20.12 5.85 -11.04
CA GLU A 122 -18.86 5.86 -10.31
C GLU A 122 -19.07 5.97 -8.78
N GLU A 123 -20.19 6.59 -8.35
CA GLU A 123 -20.57 6.65 -6.94
C GLU A 123 -20.94 5.25 -6.42
N GLU A 124 -21.83 4.52 -7.10
CA GLU A 124 -22.22 3.14 -6.73
C GLU A 124 -21.00 2.19 -6.74
N LYS A 125 -20.12 2.32 -7.72
CA LYS A 125 -18.84 1.58 -7.77
C LYS A 125 -17.96 1.92 -6.58
N GLY A 126 -17.87 3.20 -6.23
CA GLY A 126 -17.10 3.67 -5.07
C GLY A 126 -17.63 3.13 -3.74
N GLU A 127 -18.95 3.10 -3.55
CA GLU A 127 -19.60 2.49 -2.39
C GLU A 127 -19.28 0.99 -2.29
N LEU A 128 -19.42 0.25 -3.39
CA LEU A 128 -19.06 -1.17 -3.44
C LEU A 128 -17.61 -1.41 -3.00
N LEU A 129 -16.65 -0.62 -3.52
CA LEU A 129 -15.23 -0.78 -3.17
C LEU A 129 -14.95 -0.44 -1.71
N LEU A 130 -15.62 0.60 -1.18
CA LEU A 130 -15.50 0.97 0.24
C LEU A 130 -16.03 -0.14 1.14
N ASP A 131 -17.23 -0.65 0.87
CA ASP A 131 -17.85 -1.72 1.66
C ASP A 131 -17.02 -3.01 1.60
N THR A 132 -16.54 -3.37 0.42
CA THR A 132 -15.63 -4.51 0.23
C THR A 132 -14.35 -4.33 1.04
N ARG A 133 -13.71 -3.15 0.96
CA ARG A 133 -12.50 -2.85 1.72
C ARG A 133 -12.73 -2.97 3.23
N LEU A 134 -13.85 -2.45 3.73
CA LEU A 134 -14.19 -2.51 5.16
C LEU A 134 -14.47 -3.94 5.62
N ALA A 135 -15.16 -4.75 4.80
CA ALA A 135 -15.42 -6.15 5.09
C ALA A 135 -14.12 -6.97 5.12
N LEU A 136 -13.27 -6.84 4.10
CA LEU A 136 -11.98 -7.51 4.05
C LEU A 136 -11.05 -7.09 5.20
N ARG A 137 -11.03 -5.79 5.53
CA ARG A 137 -10.30 -5.30 6.69
C ARG A 137 -10.74 -6.00 7.97
N LYS A 138 -12.05 -6.07 8.22
CA LYS A 138 -12.60 -6.74 9.39
C LYS A 138 -12.22 -8.21 9.43
N ILE A 139 -12.38 -8.95 8.32
CA ILE A 139 -12.05 -10.37 8.21
C ILE A 139 -10.57 -10.61 8.54
N LEU A 140 -9.66 -9.83 7.95
CA LEU A 140 -8.22 -10.04 8.13
C LEU A 140 -7.71 -9.61 9.50
N GLU A 141 -8.17 -8.46 10.03
CA GLU A 141 -7.75 -7.96 11.34
C GLU A 141 -8.29 -8.84 12.47
N GLU A 142 -9.57 -9.24 12.44
CA GLU A 142 -10.16 -10.12 13.47
C GLU A 142 -9.54 -11.53 13.48
N SER A 143 -9.11 -12.03 12.32
CA SER A 143 -8.43 -13.33 12.23
C SER A 143 -6.92 -13.26 12.50
N GLY A 144 -6.34 -12.08 12.61
CA GLY A 144 -4.89 -11.87 12.72
C GLY A 144 -4.12 -12.25 11.45
N ASN A 145 -4.79 -12.35 10.30
CA ASN A 145 -4.19 -12.80 9.06
C ASN A 145 -3.76 -11.68 8.10
N GLY A 146 -3.95 -10.40 8.47
CA GLY A 146 -3.45 -9.31 7.65
C GLY A 146 -4.16 -7.98 7.82
N PHE A 147 -3.79 -7.05 6.93
CA PHE A 147 -4.28 -5.68 6.92
C PHE A 147 -4.60 -5.25 5.49
N VAL A 148 -5.74 -4.61 5.28
CA VAL A 148 -6.09 -3.97 4.00
C VAL A 148 -5.73 -2.49 4.06
N TYR A 149 -4.90 -2.04 3.13
CA TYR A 149 -4.47 -0.65 3.05
C TYR A 149 -5.38 0.18 2.15
N SER A 150 -5.62 -0.29 0.93
CA SER A 150 -6.52 0.37 -0.02
C SER A 150 -7.18 -0.65 -0.96
N PHE A 151 -8.37 -0.30 -1.45
CA PHE A 151 -9.03 -0.98 -2.56
C PHE A 151 -9.70 0.07 -3.42
N TRP A 152 -9.03 0.52 -4.47
CA TRP A 152 -9.49 1.61 -5.34
C TRP A 152 -8.80 1.54 -6.70
N PRO A 153 -9.49 2.01 -7.79
CA PRO A 153 -8.86 2.10 -9.11
C PRO A 153 -7.63 2.99 -9.10
N ASP A 154 -6.57 2.53 -9.75
CA ASP A 154 -5.34 3.30 -9.93
C ASP A 154 -4.67 3.81 -8.63
N VAL A 155 -4.92 3.16 -7.49
CA VAL A 155 -4.31 3.52 -6.21
C VAL A 155 -3.55 2.35 -5.63
N LEU A 156 -2.25 2.51 -5.44
CA LEU A 156 -1.39 1.58 -4.70
C LEU A 156 -0.98 2.20 -3.37
N THR A 157 -1.16 1.45 -2.30
CA THR A 157 -0.69 1.81 -0.97
C THR A 157 0.31 0.79 -0.48
N LEU A 158 1.53 1.24 -0.22
CA LEU A 158 2.58 0.47 0.46
C LEU A 158 2.76 1.01 1.86
N LYS A 159 2.85 0.13 2.83
CA LYS A 159 2.97 0.50 4.23
C LYS A 159 3.70 -0.60 4.99
N GLU A 160 4.69 -0.21 5.82
CA GLU A 160 5.43 -1.15 6.64
C GLU A 160 5.99 -0.46 7.90
N ILE A 161 6.30 -1.26 8.93
CA ILE A 161 6.94 -0.83 10.16
C ILE A 161 8.45 -1.04 10.03
N GLY A 162 9.24 -0.04 10.46
CA GLY A 162 10.69 -0.08 10.42
C GLY A 162 11.33 1.21 9.94
N ASP A 163 12.60 1.15 9.58
CA ASP A 163 13.32 2.30 9.02
C ASP A 163 12.77 2.67 7.63
N PRO A 164 12.44 3.94 7.36
CA PRO A 164 11.89 4.37 6.07
C PRO A 164 12.79 4.06 4.86
N ALA A 165 14.12 4.17 4.99
CA ALA A 165 15.03 3.88 3.89
C ALA A 165 15.12 2.37 3.62
N ASP A 166 15.08 1.56 4.67
CA ASP A 166 15.05 0.11 4.58
C ASP A 166 13.75 -0.39 3.97
N ILE A 167 12.61 0.20 4.34
CA ILE A 167 11.31 -0.11 3.74
C ILE A 167 11.30 0.24 2.26
N ALA A 168 11.84 1.40 1.89
CA ALA A 168 11.97 1.80 0.50
C ALA A 168 12.88 0.86 -0.31
N THR A 169 13.94 0.35 0.32
CA THR A 169 14.83 -0.66 -0.27
C THR A 169 14.12 -2.00 -0.42
N TYR A 170 13.40 -2.43 0.59
CA TYR A 170 12.60 -3.65 0.60
C TYR A 170 11.58 -3.70 -0.55
N PHE A 171 10.85 -2.62 -0.79
CA PHE A 171 9.89 -2.53 -1.89
C PHE A 171 10.50 -2.10 -3.23
N HIS A 172 11.84 -2.04 -3.35
CA HIS A 172 12.55 -1.63 -4.57
C HIS A 172 12.16 -0.25 -5.11
N LEU A 173 11.75 0.67 -4.24
CA LEU A 173 11.24 1.99 -4.62
C LEU A 173 12.33 2.98 -5.08
N TRP A 174 13.60 2.68 -4.83
CA TRP A 174 14.75 3.48 -5.27
C TRP A 174 15.03 3.41 -6.77
N ASN A 175 14.44 2.46 -7.47
CA ASN A 175 14.70 2.25 -8.90
C ASN A 175 14.02 3.34 -9.73
N GLU A 176 14.82 4.28 -10.25
CA GLU A 176 14.32 5.38 -11.10
C GLU A 176 13.79 4.91 -12.46
N ASN A 177 14.31 3.79 -12.94
CA ASN A 177 13.90 3.15 -14.20
C ASN A 177 12.98 1.94 -13.94
N GLY A 178 12.39 1.89 -12.75
CA GLY A 178 11.54 0.77 -12.34
C GLY A 178 10.23 0.69 -13.11
N CYS A 179 9.61 -0.47 -12.99
CA CYS A 179 8.32 -0.76 -13.63
C CYS A 179 7.13 -0.07 -12.95
N LEU A 180 7.34 0.59 -11.80
CA LEU A 180 6.32 1.31 -11.05
C LEU A 180 6.50 2.81 -11.23
N LEU A 181 5.51 3.45 -11.83
CA LEU A 181 5.46 4.89 -12.06
C LEU A 181 4.09 5.43 -11.64
N ALA A 182 4.03 6.67 -11.19
CA ALA A 182 2.79 7.35 -10.83
C ALA A 182 2.85 8.85 -11.12
N LYS A 183 1.69 9.49 -11.27
CA LYS A 183 1.60 10.96 -11.39
C LYS A 183 1.43 11.65 -10.04
N ASN A 184 0.81 10.98 -9.09
CA ASN A 184 0.58 11.50 -7.75
C ASN A 184 1.18 10.53 -6.73
N ILE A 185 2.06 11.04 -5.88
CA ILE A 185 2.74 10.27 -4.84
C ILE A 185 2.67 11.04 -3.53
N VAL A 186 2.17 10.41 -2.49
CA VAL A 186 2.22 10.92 -1.11
C VAL A 186 3.03 9.94 -0.29
N ALA A 187 4.03 10.42 0.41
CA ALA A 187 4.84 9.61 1.31
C ALA A 187 4.81 10.18 2.72
N GLN A 188 4.80 9.30 3.70
CA GLN A 188 4.83 9.64 5.12
C GLN A 188 5.88 8.79 5.81
N CYS A 189 6.79 9.46 6.54
CA CYS A 189 7.65 8.84 7.53
C CYS A 189 6.97 8.94 8.89
N ARG A 190 6.92 7.83 9.63
CA ARG A 190 6.20 7.61 10.88
C ARG A 190 4.73 7.24 10.66
N GLN A 191 4.39 6.03 11.08
CA GLN A 191 3.04 5.48 10.98
C GLN A 191 2.11 5.89 12.12
N ASN A 192 2.64 5.96 13.35
CA ASN A 192 1.88 6.23 14.57
C ASN A 192 2.43 7.44 15.29
N THR A 193 1.52 8.24 15.86
CA THR A 193 1.87 9.42 16.64
C THR A 193 1.65 9.25 18.14
N ASN A 194 0.75 8.36 18.57
CA ASN A 194 0.28 8.32 19.97
C ASN A 194 0.11 6.90 20.52
N TYR A 195 0.66 5.85 19.88
CA TYR A 195 0.49 4.47 20.31
C TYR A 195 1.82 3.75 20.29
N ASP A 196 1.94 2.71 21.10
CA ASP A 196 3.03 1.77 20.98
C ASP A 196 3.11 1.23 19.55
N ILE A 197 4.32 0.99 19.07
CA ILE A 197 4.54 0.38 17.77
C ILE A 197 4.17 -1.09 17.91
N VAL A 198 2.93 -1.41 17.58
CA VAL A 198 2.43 -2.78 17.58
C VAL A 198 2.00 -3.19 16.21
N ARG A 199 2.39 -4.38 15.84
CA ARG A 199 1.78 -5.12 14.74
C ARG A 199 0.78 -6.09 15.38
N TYR A 200 -0.46 -6.03 14.94
CA TYR A 200 -1.55 -6.85 15.47
C TYR A 200 -1.35 -8.33 15.14
#